data_917f0acbe7066d8eea465b7fe6902195
#
_entry.id   917f0acbe7066d8eea465b7fe6902195
#
_cell.length_a   1.000
_cell.length_b   1.000
_cell.length_c   1.000
_cell.angle_alpha   90.00
_cell.angle_beta   90.00
_cell.angle_gamma   90.00
#
_symmetry.space_group_name_H-M   'P 1'
#
loop_
_entity.id
_entity.type
_entity.pdbx_description
1 polymer ?
#
loop_
_entity_poly.entity_id
_entity_poly.type
_entity_poly.pdbx_seq_one_letter_code
_entity_poly.pdbx_strand_id
1 'polypeptide(L)'
;MTSRIFLAGASAIALLSAPGGASALDYRGGPSAYGDWHIDTPGLMRKIGPEDVAAPLATPSTANRSKVVPKPADANLQTMPGFKVEPFATGLTGARVLRFAPNGDIFLSQSRPDGKITVIRPAKSGDKAEATETFAQGLKDAYGIAFHPPGPNPKWVYVAYEGKIVRYPYKVGDMKPSGAPETVVSDLATGGSHWTRDVAFSPDGKTMYVAVGSSGNVAADMGPQANIPKWEKEHAFGAAWDKEEWRANVLTYTPEGKNKQIYATGVRNCSGLTVQPGTGTVFCATNERDLFGDNTPPDYVSSIKKGGFYGWPWYYIGSNEDTRPGGGQRPDLKGKVIVPDVLMQPHSAPLSLAFNPGGMFPAEWKGDGFVALHGSWNRSLRTGYKIVRLPAKGGKFTGEYQDFVIGFTAGEENVWGRPVGVAFAPDGSLMFTDDGNGTIYRVTYAKPKMAAGGKTN
;
A
#
# COMPACT_ATOMS: atom_id res chain seq x y z
N MET A 1 -68.81 12.40 -51.71
CA MET A 1 -67.78 11.48 -51.31
C MET A 1 -66.44 12.14 -51.58
N THR A 2 -65.82 12.79 -50.57
CA THR A 2 -64.61 13.59 -50.70
C THR A 2 -63.55 13.01 -49.78
N SER A 3 -62.58 12.33 -50.41
CA SER A 3 -61.37 11.79 -49.71
C SER A 3 -60.45 12.94 -49.35
N ARG A 4 -60.06 13.03 -48.09
CA ARG A 4 -58.99 13.90 -47.60
C ARG A 4 -57.73 13.07 -47.44
N ILE A 5 -56.69 13.47 -48.16
CA ILE A 5 -55.33 12.95 -48.06
C ILE A 5 -54.64 13.72 -46.92
N PHE A 6 -54.11 12.99 -45.90
CA PHE A 6 -53.22 13.54 -44.88
C PHE A 6 -51.77 13.34 -45.32
N LEU A 7 -51.05 14.44 -45.53
CA LEU A 7 -49.57 14.43 -45.65
C LEU A 7 -49.01 14.39 -44.23
N ALA A 8 -48.25 13.36 -43.95
CA ALA A 8 -47.43 13.28 -42.75
C ALA A 8 -46.06 13.90 -43.04
N GLY A 9 -45.77 15.04 -42.42
CA GLY A 9 -44.46 15.68 -42.47
C GLY A 9 -43.50 14.98 -41.48
N ALA A 10 -42.45 14.38 -41.99
CA ALA A 10 -41.34 13.85 -41.18
C ALA A 10 -40.41 15.00 -40.83
N SER A 11 -40.39 15.41 -39.55
CA SER A 11 -39.39 16.33 -39.00
C SER A 11 -38.13 15.55 -38.67
N ALA A 12 -37.04 15.75 -39.41
CA ALA A 12 -35.73 15.24 -39.09
C ALA A 12 -35.17 16.07 -37.92
N ILE A 13 -35.05 15.44 -36.76
CA ILE A 13 -34.30 15.99 -35.61
C ILE A 13 -32.83 15.75 -35.86
N ALA A 14 -32.09 16.80 -36.22
CA ALA A 14 -30.65 16.77 -36.27
C ALA A 14 -30.11 16.70 -34.83
N LEU A 15 -29.56 15.56 -34.44
CA LEU A 15 -28.76 15.41 -33.22
C LEU A 15 -27.44 16.17 -33.41
N LEU A 16 -27.39 17.37 -32.85
CA LEU A 16 -26.15 18.09 -32.65
C LEU A 16 -25.33 17.33 -31.61
N SER A 17 -24.29 16.64 -32.06
CA SER A 17 -23.24 16.09 -31.18
C SER A 17 -22.50 17.27 -30.54
N ALA A 18 -22.71 17.47 -29.25
CA ALA A 18 -21.91 18.41 -28.46
C ALA A 18 -20.44 17.97 -28.42
N PRO A 19 -19.47 18.89 -28.53
CA PRO A 19 -18.06 18.54 -28.42
C PRO A 19 -17.74 18.12 -26.99
N GLY A 20 -17.12 16.95 -26.84
CA GLY A 20 -16.32 16.45 -25.74
C GLY A 20 -16.46 17.10 -24.38
N GLY A 21 -17.56 16.83 -23.68
CA GLY A 21 -17.62 16.99 -22.24
C GLY A 21 -16.63 16.01 -21.59
N ALA A 22 -15.81 16.47 -20.63
CA ALA A 22 -15.06 15.58 -19.77
C ALA A 22 -16.00 14.47 -19.28
N SER A 23 -15.67 13.20 -19.57
CA SER A 23 -16.49 12.08 -19.09
C SER A 23 -16.58 12.22 -17.58
N ALA A 24 -17.79 12.17 -17.04
CA ALA A 24 -17.99 12.09 -15.60
C ALA A 24 -17.09 10.98 -15.10
N LEU A 25 -16.26 11.28 -14.07
CA LEU A 25 -15.42 10.26 -13.45
C LEU A 25 -16.33 9.10 -13.05
N ASP A 26 -16.03 7.90 -13.54
CA ASP A 26 -16.76 6.72 -13.12
C ASP A 26 -16.56 6.57 -11.60
N TYR A 27 -17.66 6.55 -10.85
CA TYR A 27 -17.65 6.61 -9.39
C TYR A 27 -18.49 5.48 -8.80
N ARG A 28 -17.91 4.79 -7.82
CA ARG A 28 -18.59 3.74 -7.08
C ARG A 28 -18.50 4.00 -5.57
N GLY A 29 -19.64 4.22 -4.94
CA GLY A 29 -19.77 4.41 -3.50
C GLY A 29 -20.58 3.30 -2.84
N GLY A 30 -20.37 3.09 -1.54
CA GLY A 30 -21.10 2.11 -0.77
C GLY A 30 -20.90 0.68 -1.29
N PRO A 31 -21.95 -0.17 -1.29
CA PRO A 31 -21.84 -1.56 -1.75
C PRO A 31 -21.33 -1.73 -3.18
N SER A 32 -21.54 -0.74 -4.06
CA SER A 32 -21.04 -0.80 -5.45
C SER A 32 -19.52 -0.67 -5.55
N ALA A 33 -18.85 -0.18 -4.50
CA ALA A 33 -17.39 -0.06 -4.44
C ALA A 33 -16.67 -1.40 -4.23
N TYR A 34 -17.41 -2.43 -3.78
CA TYR A 34 -16.83 -3.74 -3.46
C TYR A 34 -16.47 -4.62 -4.66
N GLY A 35 -16.90 -4.37 -5.86
CA GLY A 35 -16.64 -5.14 -7.07
C GLY A 35 -15.32 -5.93 -7.12
N ASP A 36 -15.00 -6.51 -8.24
CA ASP A 36 -13.79 -7.31 -8.47
C ASP A 36 -12.99 -6.78 -9.68
N TRP A 37 -11.99 -7.53 -10.12
CA TRP A 37 -11.09 -7.10 -11.19
C TRP A 37 -11.77 -6.87 -12.55
N HIS A 38 -12.95 -7.45 -12.81
CA HIS A 38 -13.67 -7.27 -14.08
C HIS A 38 -14.19 -5.84 -14.29
N ILE A 39 -14.45 -5.14 -13.18
CA ILE A 39 -14.91 -3.74 -13.24
C ILE A 39 -13.78 -2.73 -13.06
N ASP A 40 -12.55 -3.19 -12.87
CA ASP A 40 -11.41 -2.29 -12.74
C ASP A 40 -11.17 -1.55 -14.06
N THR A 41 -11.05 -0.23 -13.97
CA THR A 41 -10.76 0.61 -15.11
C THR A 41 -9.93 1.83 -14.67
N PRO A 42 -8.92 2.25 -15.45
CA PRO A 42 -8.13 3.43 -15.10
C PRO A 42 -9.02 4.67 -14.91
N GLY A 43 -8.90 5.30 -13.74
CA GLY A 43 -9.71 6.46 -13.39
C GLY A 43 -10.97 6.16 -12.58
N LEU A 44 -11.40 4.91 -12.45
CA LEU A 44 -12.54 4.53 -11.60
C LEU A 44 -12.28 4.94 -10.15
N MET A 45 -13.14 5.80 -9.63
CA MET A 45 -13.10 6.27 -8.25
C MET A 45 -13.97 5.40 -7.36
N ARG A 46 -13.46 5.02 -6.19
CA ARG A 46 -14.21 4.26 -5.18
C ARG A 46 -14.20 4.94 -3.83
N LYS A 47 -15.29 4.75 -3.07
CA LYS A 47 -15.38 5.14 -1.67
C LYS A 47 -16.16 4.10 -0.89
N ILE A 48 -15.56 3.60 0.18
CA ILE A 48 -16.19 2.72 1.17
C ILE A 48 -16.22 3.50 2.48
N GLY A 49 -17.40 3.68 3.06
CA GLY A 49 -17.57 4.26 4.39
C GLY A 49 -17.61 3.19 5.48
N PRO A 50 -17.43 3.56 6.75
CA PRO A 50 -17.61 2.62 7.87
C PRO A 50 -19.02 2.06 7.97
N GLU A 51 -20.02 2.78 7.47
CA GLU A 51 -21.43 2.37 7.36
C GLU A 51 -21.68 1.29 6.31
N ASP A 52 -20.77 1.14 5.34
CA ASP A 52 -20.85 0.18 4.25
C ASP A 52 -20.27 -1.20 4.59
N VAL A 53 -19.65 -1.33 5.78
CA VAL A 53 -18.98 -2.57 6.20
C VAL A 53 -20.01 -3.70 6.33
N ALA A 54 -19.88 -4.72 5.49
CA ALA A 54 -20.79 -5.85 5.49
C ALA A 54 -20.70 -6.66 6.80
N ALA A 55 -21.80 -7.29 7.18
CA ALA A 55 -21.78 -8.21 8.32
C ALA A 55 -20.81 -9.38 8.07
N PRO A 56 -20.18 -9.93 9.11
CA PRO A 56 -19.37 -11.13 8.97
C PRO A 56 -20.13 -12.25 8.29
N LEU A 57 -19.50 -12.91 7.31
CA LEU A 57 -20.06 -14.02 6.54
C LEU A 57 -21.37 -13.71 5.80
N ALA A 58 -21.68 -12.43 5.53
CA ALA A 58 -22.75 -12.05 4.60
C ALA A 58 -22.50 -12.59 3.17
N THR A 59 -21.26 -12.91 2.85
CA THR A 59 -20.82 -13.66 1.68
C THR A 59 -19.95 -14.84 2.12
N PRO A 60 -19.82 -15.89 1.31
CA PRO A 60 -18.90 -17.00 1.61
C PRO A 60 -17.48 -16.49 1.81
N SER A 61 -16.71 -17.15 2.68
CA SER A 61 -15.27 -16.93 2.79
C SER A 61 -14.55 -17.96 1.93
N THR A 62 -13.97 -17.54 0.83
CA THR A 62 -13.38 -18.42 -0.18
C THR A 62 -11.87 -18.26 -0.23
N ALA A 63 -11.14 -19.38 -0.17
CA ALA A 63 -9.70 -19.39 -0.44
C ALA A 63 -9.48 -19.54 -1.95
N ASN A 64 -9.08 -18.45 -2.60
CA ASN A 64 -8.80 -18.41 -4.05
C ASN A 64 -7.39 -17.85 -4.28
N ARG A 65 -6.36 -18.65 -3.95
CA ARG A 65 -4.96 -18.26 -4.11
C ARG A 65 -4.61 -18.09 -5.59
N SER A 66 -4.01 -16.97 -5.94
CA SER A 66 -3.58 -16.73 -7.32
C SER A 66 -2.41 -17.62 -7.71
N LYS A 67 -2.45 -18.16 -8.91
CA LYS A 67 -1.30 -18.79 -9.58
C LYS A 67 -0.58 -17.72 -10.38
N VAL A 68 0.69 -17.50 -10.08
CA VAL A 68 1.52 -16.58 -10.87
C VAL A 68 1.97 -17.30 -12.12
N VAL A 69 1.70 -16.71 -13.29
CA VAL A 69 2.09 -17.22 -14.61
C VAL A 69 3.02 -16.21 -15.30
N PRO A 70 3.80 -16.63 -16.30
CA PRO A 70 4.52 -15.70 -17.16
C PRO A 70 3.58 -14.65 -17.75
N LYS A 71 4.06 -13.42 -17.96
CA LYS A 71 3.26 -12.36 -18.60
C LYS A 71 2.76 -12.84 -19.96
N PRO A 72 1.43 -12.90 -20.21
CA PRO A 72 0.89 -13.20 -21.53
C PRO A 72 1.39 -12.19 -22.58
N ALA A 73 1.57 -12.64 -23.83
CA ALA A 73 2.14 -11.82 -24.91
C ALA A 73 1.29 -10.58 -25.24
N ASP A 74 -0.03 -10.70 -25.08
CA ASP A 74 -1.03 -9.65 -25.30
C ASP A 74 -1.36 -8.84 -24.04
N ALA A 75 -0.86 -9.24 -22.85
CA ALA A 75 -1.12 -8.53 -21.60
C ALA A 75 -0.39 -7.19 -21.58
N ASN A 76 -1.14 -6.14 -21.31
CA ASN A 76 -0.61 -4.80 -21.16
C ASN A 76 -1.16 -4.13 -19.91
N LEU A 77 -0.30 -3.42 -19.20
CA LEU A 77 -0.74 -2.55 -18.11
C LEU A 77 -1.49 -1.36 -18.69
N GLN A 78 -2.61 -1.04 -18.07
CA GLN A 78 -3.47 0.08 -18.45
C GLN A 78 -3.37 1.16 -17.38
N THR A 79 -3.42 2.41 -17.82
CA THR A 79 -3.39 3.59 -16.96
C THR A 79 -4.18 4.74 -17.60
N MET A 80 -4.33 5.84 -16.87
CA MET A 80 -5.09 7.00 -17.31
C MET A 80 -4.42 7.75 -18.46
N PRO A 81 -5.18 8.50 -19.27
CA PRO A 81 -4.63 9.29 -20.38
C PRO A 81 -3.49 10.21 -19.95
N GLY A 82 -2.43 10.27 -20.77
CA GLY A 82 -1.21 11.03 -20.50
C GLY A 82 -0.17 10.28 -19.68
N PHE A 83 -0.53 9.17 -19.04
CA PHE A 83 0.43 8.33 -18.33
C PHE A 83 0.94 7.18 -19.22
N LYS A 84 2.16 6.74 -18.94
CA LYS A 84 2.81 5.59 -19.58
C LYS A 84 3.46 4.72 -18.52
N VAL A 85 3.28 3.42 -18.62
CA VAL A 85 3.89 2.42 -17.72
C VAL A 85 4.85 1.57 -18.53
N GLU A 86 6.12 1.50 -18.09
CA GLU A 86 7.17 0.75 -18.79
C GLU A 86 8.01 -0.05 -17.80
N PRO A 87 8.52 -1.24 -18.18
CA PRO A 87 9.53 -1.93 -17.42
C PRO A 87 10.81 -1.07 -17.32
N PHE A 88 11.31 -0.91 -16.10
CA PHE A 88 12.58 -0.22 -15.82
C PHE A 88 13.73 -1.21 -15.58
N ALA A 89 13.48 -2.25 -14.78
CA ALA A 89 14.44 -3.32 -14.51
C ALA A 89 13.71 -4.64 -14.30
N THR A 90 14.27 -5.74 -14.78
CA THR A 90 13.68 -7.08 -14.75
C THR A 90 14.63 -8.11 -14.10
N GLY A 91 14.14 -9.34 -13.87
CA GLY A 91 14.97 -10.41 -13.28
C GLY A 91 15.23 -10.24 -11.77
N LEU A 92 14.40 -9.43 -11.08
CA LEU A 92 14.55 -9.07 -9.68
C LEU A 92 13.68 -9.98 -8.79
N THR A 93 14.03 -11.26 -8.72
CA THR A 93 13.26 -12.25 -7.94
C THR A 93 13.02 -11.78 -6.51
N GLY A 94 11.76 -11.85 -6.07
CA GLY A 94 11.35 -11.45 -4.72
C GLY A 94 11.42 -9.95 -4.45
N ALA A 95 11.32 -9.12 -5.48
CA ALA A 95 11.31 -7.65 -5.37
C ALA A 95 10.17 -7.16 -4.47
N ARG A 96 10.49 -6.41 -3.41
CA ARG A 96 9.51 -5.93 -2.44
C ARG A 96 9.56 -4.40 -2.30
N VAL A 97 10.18 -3.90 -1.26
CA VAL A 97 10.27 -2.46 -0.98
C VAL A 97 11.39 -1.82 -1.80
N LEU A 98 11.09 -0.67 -2.41
CA LEU A 98 12.10 0.18 -3.03
C LEU A 98 12.16 1.54 -2.31
N ARG A 99 13.37 2.08 -2.19
CA ARG A 99 13.63 3.42 -1.64
C ARG A 99 14.69 4.12 -2.48
N PHE A 100 14.51 5.40 -2.71
CA PHE A 100 15.50 6.21 -3.41
C PHE A 100 16.51 6.80 -2.45
N ALA A 101 17.79 6.63 -2.75
CA ALA A 101 18.86 7.43 -2.15
C ALA A 101 18.83 8.85 -2.72
N PRO A 102 19.44 9.85 -2.04
CA PRO A 102 19.40 11.25 -2.49
C PRO A 102 19.97 11.50 -3.89
N ASN A 103 20.87 10.66 -4.36
CA ASN A 103 21.43 10.71 -5.72
C ASN A 103 20.58 9.99 -6.78
N GLY A 104 19.44 9.41 -6.40
CA GLY A 104 18.55 8.68 -7.28
C GLY A 104 18.83 7.18 -7.41
N ASP A 105 19.86 6.64 -6.76
CA ASP A 105 20.07 5.19 -6.70
C ASP A 105 18.88 4.53 -5.98
N ILE A 106 18.42 3.38 -6.50
CA ILE A 106 17.30 2.62 -5.96
C ILE A 106 17.83 1.51 -5.05
N PHE A 107 17.44 1.53 -3.79
CA PHE A 107 17.65 0.43 -2.87
C PHE A 107 16.41 -0.45 -2.86
N LEU A 108 16.59 -1.71 -3.26
CA LEU A 108 15.53 -2.70 -3.41
C LEU A 108 15.73 -3.83 -2.41
N SER A 109 14.72 -4.14 -1.59
CA SER A 109 14.69 -5.39 -0.84
C SER A 109 14.16 -6.52 -1.73
N GLN A 110 14.89 -7.62 -1.77
CA GLN A 110 14.51 -8.89 -2.38
C GLN A 110 14.39 -9.92 -1.25
N SER A 111 13.17 -10.07 -0.72
CA SER A 111 12.94 -10.76 0.56
C SER A 111 13.21 -12.26 0.48
N ARG A 112 12.85 -12.90 -0.62
CA ARG A 112 12.95 -14.35 -0.84
C ARG A 112 13.38 -14.66 -2.26
N PRO A 113 14.12 -15.76 -2.48
CA PRO A 113 14.60 -16.72 -1.49
C PRO A 113 15.81 -16.21 -0.69
N ASP A 114 16.59 -15.26 -1.22
CA ASP A 114 17.98 -15.00 -0.77
C ASP A 114 18.09 -14.00 0.38
N GLY A 115 17.07 -13.16 0.59
CA GLY A 115 17.11 -12.08 1.58
C GLY A 115 18.27 -11.11 1.33
N LYS A 116 18.15 -10.25 0.31
CA LYS A 116 19.22 -9.31 -0.07
C LYS A 116 18.69 -7.90 -0.30
N ILE A 117 19.59 -6.94 -0.23
CA ILE A 117 19.38 -5.56 -0.68
C ILE A 117 20.20 -5.36 -1.95
N THR A 118 19.53 -4.96 -3.00
CA THR A 118 20.15 -4.64 -4.29
C THR A 118 20.12 -3.13 -4.50
N VAL A 119 21.23 -2.55 -4.94
CA VAL A 119 21.31 -1.16 -5.39
C VAL A 119 21.29 -1.13 -6.90
N ILE A 120 20.37 -0.36 -7.46
CA ILE A 120 20.22 -0.17 -8.90
C ILE A 120 20.44 1.31 -9.19
N ARG A 121 21.42 1.62 -10.01
CA ARG A 121 21.69 2.97 -10.50
C ARG A 121 20.95 3.20 -11.80
N PRO A 122 20.05 4.20 -11.87
CA PRO A 122 19.45 4.61 -13.13
C PRO A 122 20.47 5.19 -14.09
N ALA A 123 20.30 4.96 -15.39
CA ALA A 123 20.99 5.70 -16.44
C ALA A 123 20.62 7.20 -16.34
N LYS A 124 21.43 8.07 -16.93
CA LYS A 124 21.17 9.54 -16.95
C LYS A 124 19.80 9.90 -17.54
N SER A 125 19.30 9.10 -18.48
CA SER A 125 17.95 9.22 -19.06
C SER A 125 16.83 8.87 -18.07
N GLY A 126 17.14 8.15 -16.98
CA GLY A 126 16.18 7.73 -15.96
C GLY A 126 15.22 6.61 -16.41
N ASP A 127 15.36 6.08 -17.61
CA ASP A 127 14.41 5.13 -18.25
C ASP A 127 14.80 3.65 -18.06
N LYS A 128 16.05 3.37 -17.66
CA LYS A 128 16.59 2.02 -17.46
C LYS A 128 17.68 1.99 -16.40
N ALA A 129 17.95 0.79 -15.91
CA ALA A 129 19.11 0.55 -15.05
C ALA A 129 20.42 0.65 -15.85
N GLU A 130 21.42 1.34 -15.31
CA GLU A 130 22.80 1.42 -15.83
C GLU A 130 23.71 0.42 -15.11
N ALA A 131 23.57 0.32 -13.80
CA ALA A 131 24.36 -0.60 -12.96
C ALA A 131 23.49 -1.23 -11.88
N THR A 132 23.83 -2.44 -11.49
CA THR A 132 23.15 -3.19 -10.44
C THR A 132 24.18 -3.94 -9.60
N GLU A 133 24.13 -3.75 -8.26
CA GLU A 133 25.04 -4.35 -7.31
C GLU A 133 24.29 -4.93 -6.10
N THR A 134 24.81 -6.00 -5.52
CA THR A 134 24.34 -6.48 -4.21
C THR A 134 24.95 -5.65 -3.10
N PHE A 135 24.12 -4.90 -2.37
CA PHE A 135 24.53 -4.10 -1.23
C PHE A 135 24.72 -4.96 0.03
N ALA A 136 23.76 -5.83 0.32
CA ALA A 136 23.79 -6.75 1.46
C ALA A 136 23.02 -8.03 1.13
N GLN A 137 23.38 -9.15 1.78
CA GLN A 137 22.75 -10.47 1.58
C GLN A 137 22.70 -11.28 2.87
N GLY A 138 21.96 -12.39 2.87
CA GLY A 138 21.78 -13.25 4.05
C GLY A 138 20.82 -12.62 5.08
N LEU A 139 19.98 -11.70 4.66
CA LEU A 139 19.00 -10.99 5.49
C LEU A 139 17.63 -11.65 5.31
N LYS A 140 17.41 -12.78 5.98
CA LYS A 140 16.17 -13.55 5.84
C LYS A 140 14.94 -12.67 5.96
N ASP A 141 14.06 -12.71 4.95
CA ASP A 141 12.86 -11.89 4.86
C ASP A 141 13.15 -10.36 4.92
N ALA A 142 14.26 -9.88 4.30
CA ALA A 142 14.56 -8.45 4.21
C ALA A 142 13.37 -7.66 3.64
N TYR A 143 12.99 -6.57 4.32
CA TYR A 143 11.81 -5.80 3.90
C TYR A 143 12.04 -4.29 3.98
N GLY A 144 11.97 -3.70 5.16
CA GLY A 144 12.06 -2.25 5.35
C GLY A 144 13.47 -1.71 5.08
N ILE A 145 13.53 -0.58 4.40
CA ILE A 145 14.77 0.16 4.12
C ILE A 145 14.55 1.63 4.49
N ALA A 146 15.48 2.22 5.21
CA ALA A 146 15.44 3.66 5.51
C ALA A 146 16.84 4.27 5.54
N PHE A 147 16.94 5.53 5.12
CA PHE A 147 18.18 6.31 5.20
C PHE A 147 18.19 7.19 6.45
N HIS A 148 19.33 7.29 7.13
CA HIS A 148 19.48 8.10 8.34
C HIS A 148 20.82 8.86 8.39
N PRO A 149 20.84 10.14 8.83
CA PRO A 149 19.64 10.98 9.05
C PRO A 149 18.86 11.18 7.77
N PRO A 150 17.54 11.47 7.86
CA PRO A 150 16.74 11.86 6.69
C PRO A 150 17.33 13.11 6.02
N GLY A 151 17.18 13.20 4.70
CA GLY A 151 17.66 14.36 3.93
C GLY A 151 18.80 14.03 2.97
N PRO A 152 19.56 15.04 2.49
CA PRO A 152 20.46 14.85 1.34
C PRO A 152 21.77 14.12 1.67
N ASN A 153 22.13 13.99 2.95
CA ASN A 153 23.44 13.44 3.38
C ASN A 153 23.29 12.35 4.44
N PRO A 154 22.57 11.23 4.19
CA PRO A 154 22.49 10.12 5.11
C PRO A 154 23.88 9.51 5.34
N LYS A 155 24.07 8.99 6.54
CA LYS A 155 25.28 8.29 6.98
C LYS A 155 25.08 6.78 7.09
N TRP A 156 23.80 6.36 7.10
CA TRP A 156 23.40 4.99 7.35
C TRP A 156 22.24 4.57 6.44
N VAL A 157 22.31 3.31 6.02
CA VAL A 157 21.16 2.57 5.48
C VAL A 157 20.70 1.57 6.53
N TYR A 158 19.48 1.72 7.00
CA TYR A 158 18.84 0.78 7.91
C TYR A 158 18.08 -0.27 7.10
N VAL A 159 18.19 -1.52 7.51
CA VAL A 159 17.46 -2.64 6.92
C VAL A 159 16.77 -3.41 8.03
N ALA A 160 15.44 -3.53 7.91
CA ALA A 160 14.63 -4.36 8.80
C ALA A 160 14.36 -5.71 8.13
N TYR A 161 14.60 -6.79 8.86
CA TYR A 161 14.40 -8.16 8.42
C TYR A 161 13.95 -9.02 9.59
N GLU A 162 13.78 -10.33 9.42
CA GLU A 162 13.23 -11.18 10.46
C GLU A 162 13.93 -10.98 11.83
N GLY A 163 13.16 -10.44 12.80
CA GLY A 163 13.58 -10.27 14.19
C GLY A 163 14.59 -9.15 14.47
N LYS A 164 15.10 -8.45 13.46
CA LYS A 164 16.21 -7.53 13.63
C LYS A 164 16.10 -6.27 12.77
N ILE A 165 16.79 -5.22 13.22
CA ILE A 165 17.16 -4.07 12.38
C ILE A 165 18.67 -3.92 12.45
N VAL A 166 19.31 -3.86 11.30
CA VAL A 166 20.73 -3.53 11.17
C VAL A 166 20.89 -2.22 10.43
N ARG A 167 22.02 -1.55 10.62
CA ARG A 167 22.40 -0.39 9.81
C ARG A 167 23.78 -0.59 9.22
N TYR A 168 23.95 -0.12 8.00
CA TYR A 168 25.21 -0.16 7.26
C TYR A 168 25.77 1.25 7.15
N PRO A 169 27.09 1.48 7.39
CA PRO A 169 27.72 2.74 7.03
C PRO A 169 27.52 3.04 5.54
N TYR A 170 27.12 4.25 5.22
CA TYR A 170 26.74 4.65 3.87
C TYR A 170 27.16 6.08 3.56
N LYS A 171 27.64 6.28 2.37
CA LYS A 171 27.87 7.59 1.74
C LYS A 171 27.07 7.62 0.43
N VAL A 172 26.45 8.77 0.15
CA VAL A 172 25.66 8.95 -1.07
C VAL A 172 26.47 8.57 -2.30
N GLY A 173 25.93 7.66 -3.10
CA GLY A 173 26.59 7.08 -4.27
C GLY A 173 27.29 5.74 -4.04
N ASP A 174 27.40 5.27 -2.80
CA ASP A 174 27.92 3.94 -2.52
C ASP A 174 26.94 2.86 -3.01
N MET A 175 27.42 1.96 -3.86
CA MET A 175 26.67 0.77 -4.29
C MET A 175 26.95 -0.46 -3.43
N LYS A 176 27.93 -0.37 -2.53
CA LYS A 176 28.30 -1.37 -1.51
C LYS A 176 28.51 -0.68 -0.18
N PRO A 177 28.27 -1.34 0.96
CA PRO A 177 28.52 -0.72 2.26
C PRO A 177 29.99 -0.34 2.42
N SER A 178 30.25 0.81 3.05
CA SER A 178 31.61 1.25 3.37
C SER A 178 32.19 0.60 4.64
N GLY A 179 31.42 -0.27 5.31
CA GLY A 179 31.85 -0.99 6.50
C GLY A 179 30.90 -2.12 6.91
N ALA A 180 31.22 -2.85 7.97
CA ALA A 180 30.40 -3.91 8.51
C ALA A 180 29.04 -3.37 9.07
N PRO A 181 27.95 -4.18 9.04
CA PRO A 181 26.70 -3.78 9.64
C PRO A 181 26.76 -3.74 11.17
N GLU A 182 25.99 -2.83 11.75
CA GLU A 182 25.74 -2.75 13.18
C GLU A 182 24.30 -3.22 13.46
N THR A 183 24.10 -4.13 14.43
CA THR A 183 22.76 -4.48 14.91
C THR A 183 22.22 -3.37 15.80
N VAL A 184 21.09 -2.81 15.39
CA VAL A 184 20.42 -1.71 16.11
C VAL A 184 19.30 -2.24 17.01
N VAL A 185 18.47 -3.17 16.48
CA VAL A 185 17.42 -3.85 17.24
C VAL A 185 17.56 -5.35 17.00
N SER A 186 17.53 -6.15 18.06
CA SER A 186 17.71 -7.61 17.99
C SER A 186 16.52 -8.43 18.54
N ASP A 187 15.47 -7.75 19.00
CA ASP A 187 14.36 -8.34 19.76
C ASP A 187 12.98 -8.06 19.13
N LEU A 188 12.92 -7.86 17.83
CA LEU A 188 11.62 -7.80 17.14
C LEU A 188 10.98 -9.19 17.18
N ALA A 189 9.68 -9.20 17.47
CA ALA A 189 8.92 -10.45 17.52
C ALA A 189 9.03 -11.24 16.20
N THR A 190 9.36 -12.52 16.28
CA THR A 190 9.57 -13.42 15.13
C THR A 190 8.51 -14.51 15.03
N GLY A 191 8.48 -15.25 13.93
CA GLY A 191 7.49 -16.28 13.67
C GLY A 191 6.11 -15.68 13.35
N GLY A 192 5.11 -16.58 13.22
CA GLY A 192 3.75 -16.19 12.81
C GLY A 192 3.64 -15.93 11.31
N SER A 193 2.45 -15.52 10.86
CA SER A 193 2.13 -15.35 9.45
C SER A 193 2.60 -14.01 8.86
N HIS A 194 2.72 -12.96 9.68
CA HIS A 194 3.12 -11.62 9.23
C HIS A 194 4.61 -11.38 9.52
N TRP A 195 5.42 -11.58 8.51
CA TRP A 195 6.88 -11.51 8.60
C TRP A 195 7.48 -10.15 8.23
N THR A 196 6.72 -9.29 7.55
CA THR A 196 7.19 -7.97 7.13
C THR A 196 7.54 -7.09 8.33
N ARG A 197 8.62 -6.33 8.20
CA ARG A 197 9.08 -5.32 9.17
C ARG A 197 9.47 -4.09 8.38
N ASP A 198 8.61 -3.07 8.33
CA ASP A 198 8.97 -1.81 7.67
C ASP A 198 9.50 -0.81 8.68
N VAL A 199 10.36 0.10 8.24
CA VAL A 199 11.06 1.08 9.07
C VAL A 199 11.04 2.45 8.41
N ALA A 200 10.78 3.49 9.21
CA ALA A 200 10.81 4.87 8.78
C ALA A 200 11.33 5.78 9.90
N PHE A 201 11.81 6.97 9.55
CA PHE A 201 12.27 7.96 10.52
C PHE A 201 11.37 9.19 10.53
N SER A 202 11.25 9.81 11.73
CA SER A 202 10.69 11.17 11.83
C SER A 202 11.53 12.16 11.02
N PRO A 203 10.96 13.29 10.54
CA PRO A 203 11.69 14.25 9.72
C PRO A 203 12.95 14.83 10.40
N ASP A 204 12.95 14.93 11.73
CA ASP A 204 14.11 15.36 12.52
C ASP A 204 15.12 14.25 12.78
N GLY A 205 14.84 13.03 12.32
CA GLY A 205 15.69 11.86 12.48
C GLY A 205 15.78 11.28 13.89
N LYS A 206 15.03 11.81 14.88
CA LYS A 206 15.18 11.41 16.28
C LYS A 206 14.38 10.17 16.67
N THR A 207 13.34 9.85 15.91
CA THR A 207 12.45 8.70 16.16
C THR A 207 12.50 7.74 14.99
N MET A 208 12.79 6.49 15.27
CA MET A 208 12.66 5.37 14.35
C MET A 208 11.31 4.70 14.59
N TYR A 209 10.44 4.65 13.59
CA TYR A 209 9.17 3.92 13.60
C TYR A 209 9.38 2.54 12.98
N VAL A 210 8.79 1.51 13.60
CA VAL A 210 8.89 0.12 13.14
C VAL A 210 7.51 -0.52 13.17
N ALA A 211 7.08 -1.07 12.03
CA ALA A 211 5.83 -1.81 11.94
C ALA A 211 6.07 -3.30 12.24
N VAL A 212 5.23 -3.88 13.11
CA VAL A 212 5.27 -5.30 13.45
C VAL A 212 3.86 -5.87 13.37
N GLY A 213 3.58 -6.70 12.37
CA GLY A 213 2.28 -7.34 12.17
C GLY A 213 1.98 -8.42 13.22
N SER A 214 0.70 -8.78 13.35
CA SER A 214 0.23 -9.82 14.26
C SER A 214 0.88 -11.19 13.99
N SER A 215 0.89 -12.06 14.96
CA SER A 215 1.33 -13.44 14.81
C SER A 215 0.38 -14.25 13.93
N GLY A 216 -0.91 -14.11 14.20
CA GLY A 216 -1.98 -14.84 13.52
C GLY A 216 -3.03 -13.95 12.88
N ASN A 217 -4.08 -14.60 12.38
CA ASN A 217 -5.21 -13.90 11.75
C ASN A 217 -6.03 -13.08 12.76
N VAL A 218 -6.39 -13.70 13.89
CA VAL A 218 -7.36 -13.16 14.87
C VAL A 218 -6.98 -13.41 16.33
N ALA A 219 -5.73 -13.79 16.62
CA ALA A 219 -5.27 -14.11 17.98
C ALA A 219 -6.15 -15.16 18.70
N ALA A 220 -6.61 -16.20 17.98
CA ALA A 220 -7.53 -17.20 18.53
C ALA A 220 -6.95 -18.01 19.71
N ASP A 221 -5.63 -18.15 19.77
CA ASP A 221 -4.89 -18.87 20.80
C ASP A 221 -4.36 -17.98 21.95
N MET A 222 -4.80 -16.73 22.01
CA MET A 222 -4.50 -15.83 23.12
C MET A 222 -5.27 -16.26 24.37
N GLY A 223 -4.58 -16.47 25.50
CA GLY A 223 -5.20 -16.85 26.77
C GLY A 223 -5.83 -15.65 27.52
N PRO A 224 -6.49 -15.88 28.67
CA PRO A 224 -7.04 -14.81 29.48
C PRO A 224 -5.95 -13.96 30.12
N GLN A 225 -6.14 -12.64 30.17
CA GLN A 225 -5.25 -11.70 30.87
C GLN A 225 -5.79 -11.37 32.26
N ALA A 226 -5.02 -11.72 33.28
CA ALA A 226 -5.44 -11.57 34.68
C ALA A 226 -5.58 -10.11 35.14
N ASN A 227 -4.78 -9.19 34.58
CA ASN A 227 -4.79 -7.77 35.01
C ASN A 227 -4.57 -6.84 33.79
N ILE A 228 -5.64 -6.60 33.05
CA ILE A 228 -5.64 -5.74 31.86
C ILE A 228 -5.16 -4.30 32.17
N PRO A 229 -5.61 -3.61 33.24
CA PRO A 229 -5.12 -2.25 33.51
C PRO A 229 -3.61 -2.18 33.77
N LYS A 230 -3.04 -3.18 34.45
CA LYS A 230 -1.57 -3.27 34.62
C LYS A 230 -0.87 -3.50 33.31
N TRP A 231 -1.38 -4.44 32.48
CA TRP A 231 -0.84 -4.75 31.17
C TRP A 231 -0.78 -3.52 30.27
N GLU A 232 -1.91 -2.78 30.15
CA GLU A 232 -1.98 -1.58 29.32
C GLU A 232 -1.07 -0.45 29.81
N LYS A 233 -0.83 -0.35 31.11
CA LYS A 233 0.12 0.62 31.68
C LYS A 233 1.57 0.28 31.30
N GLU A 234 1.90 -1.00 31.22
CA GLU A 234 3.25 -1.50 30.89
C GLU A 234 3.50 -1.52 29.38
N HIS A 235 2.48 -1.68 28.56
CA HIS A 235 2.57 -1.79 27.10
C HIS A 235 1.94 -0.59 26.39
N ALA A 236 0.63 -0.57 26.22
CA ALA A 236 -0.19 0.54 25.74
C ALA A 236 -1.67 0.16 25.77
N PHE A 237 -2.55 1.14 25.68
CA PHE A 237 -4.00 0.94 25.56
C PHE A 237 -4.34 0.01 24.38
N GLY A 238 -5.14 -1.04 24.64
CA GLY A 238 -5.55 -2.01 23.61
C GLY A 238 -4.42 -2.92 23.11
N ALA A 239 -3.28 -3.03 23.80
CA ALA A 239 -2.22 -3.97 23.43
C ALA A 239 -2.65 -5.42 23.69
N ALA A 240 -2.47 -6.28 22.69
CA ALA A 240 -2.64 -7.72 22.80
C ALA A 240 -1.46 -8.35 23.55
N TRP A 241 -1.61 -9.61 24.00
CA TRP A 241 -0.65 -10.31 24.86
C TRP A 241 -0.30 -11.70 24.35
N ASP A 242 0.42 -12.49 25.14
CA ASP A 242 0.94 -13.82 24.76
C ASP A 242 1.80 -13.74 23.47
N LYS A 243 1.49 -14.57 22.48
CA LYS A 243 2.19 -14.57 21.18
C LYS A 243 2.04 -13.26 20.40
N GLU A 244 1.11 -12.41 20.81
CA GLU A 244 0.83 -11.11 20.18
C GLU A 244 1.51 -9.93 20.92
N GLU A 245 2.27 -10.21 21.97
CA GLU A 245 3.06 -9.19 22.67
C GLU A 245 4.01 -8.48 21.70
N TRP A 246 4.02 -7.15 21.72
CA TRP A 246 4.77 -6.28 20.80
C TRP A 246 4.42 -6.47 19.32
N ARG A 247 3.24 -7.03 19.00
CA ARG A 247 2.74 -7.24 17.65
C ARG A 247 1.45 -6.48 17.37
N ALA A 248 1.04 -6.42 16.10
CA ALA A 248 -0.06 -5.63 15.60
C ALA A 248 0.06 -4.15 16.02
N ASN A 249 1.30 -3.65 15.99
CA ASN A 249 1.69 -2.36 16.54
C ASN A 249 2.59 -1.59 15.58
N VAL A 250 2.58 -0.27 15.73
CA VAL A 250 3.70 0.58 15.34
C VAL A 250 4.53 0.85 16.59
N LEU A 251 5.80 0.48 16.55
CA LEU A 251 6.76 0.68 17.63
C LEU A 251 7.62 1.92 17.35
N THR A 252 8.19 2.50 18.39
CA THR A 252 9.21 3.55 18.27
C THR A 252 10.48 3.18 19.03
N TYR A 253 11.59 3.68 18.50
CA TYR A 253 12.93 3.60 19.08
C TYR A 253 13.68 4.90 18.82
N THR A 254 14.79 5.12 19.54
CA THR A 254 15.82 6.06 19.04
C THR A 254 16.53 5.47 17.80
N PRO A 255 17.26 6.25 17.01
CA PRO A 255 18.04 5.71 15.90
C PRO A 255 19.04 4.62 16.31
N GLU A 256 19.50 4.62 17.56
CA GLU A 256 20.39 3.62 18.14
C GLU A 256 19.65 2.36 18.65
N GLY A 257 18.31 2.26 18.42
CA GLY A 257 17.52 1.11 18.84
C GLY A 257 17.16 1.06 20.33
N LYS A 258 17.30 2.19 21.03
CA LYS A 258 16.95 2.29 22.46
C LYS A 258 15.52 2.85 22.65
N ASN A 259 15.03 2.79 23.89
CA ASN A 259 13.74 3.35 24.31
C ASN A 259 12.55 2.81 23.51
N LYS A 260 12.47 1.47 23.39
CA LYS A 260 11.34 0.76 22.77
C LYS A 260 10.02 1.17 23.41
N GLN A 261 9.08 1.63 22.63
CA GLN A 261 7.73 1.99 23.05
C GLN A 261 6.72 1.59 21.98
N ILE A 262 5.47 1.35 22.37
CA ILE A 262 4.36 1.19 21.46
C ILE A 262 3.82 2.59 21.12
N TYR A 263 3.84 2.93 19.84
CA TYR A 263 3.31 4.19 19.32
C TYR A 263 1.80 4.11 19.10
N ALA A 264 1.31 2.98 18.56
CA ALA A 264 -0.10 2.70 18.33
C ALA A 264 -0.34 1.19 18.33
N THR A 265 -1.54 0.78 18.74
CA THR A 265 -1.97 -0.61 18.88
C THR A 265 -3.10 -0.97 17.93
N GLY A 266 -3.34 -2.27 17.77
CA GLY A 266 -4.47 -2.78 17.00
C GLY A 266 -4.36 -2.57 15.48
N VAL A 267 -3.16 -2.28 14.97
CA VAL A 267 -2.85 -2.20 13.54
C VAL A 267 -2.41 -3.59 13.07
N ARG A 268 -3.38 -4.41 12.62
CA ARG A 268 -3.15 -5.85 12.40
C ARG A 268 -1.87 -6.19 11.64
N ASN A 269 -1.70 -5.64 10.45
CA ASN A 269 -0.50 -5.85 9.64
C ASN A 269 -0.18 -4.62 8.79
N CYS A 270 0.50 -3.66 9.39
CA CYS A 270 1.06 -2.50 8.69
C CYS A 270 2.25 -2.95 7.83
N SER A 271 2.01 -3.28 6.58
CA SER A 271 3.06 -3.69 5.65
C SER A 271 3.76 -2.50 4.99
N GLY A 272 3.06 -1.38 4.83
CA GLY A 272 3.59 -0.15 4.23
C GLY A 272 3.63 0.99 5.24
N LEU A 273 4.71 1.10 6.00
CA LEU A 273 4.94 2.19 6.94
C LEU A 273 5.64 3.35 6.23
N THR A 274 5.09 4.54 6.32
CA THR A 274 5.70 5.73 5.75
C THR A 274 5.44 6.96 6.61
N VAL A 275 6.25 8.00 6.42
CA VAL A 275 6.07 9.30 7.05
C VAL A 275 5.77 10.34 5.97
N GLN A 276 4.64 11.03 6.12
CA GLN A 276 4.20 12.02 5.14
C GLN A 276 5.18 13.20 5.10
N PRO A 277 5.73 13.53 3.91
CA PRO A 277 6.59 14.69 3.76
C PRO A 277 5.89 16.00 4.18
N GLY A 278 6.62 16.88 4.84
CA GLY A 278 6.14 18.19 5.28
C GLY A 278 5.34 18.18 6.58
N THR A 279 4.54 17.16 6.87
CA THR A 279 3.75 17.08 8.12
C THR A 279 4.40 16.21 9.19
N GLY A 280 5.19 15.23 8.79
CA GLY A 280 5.76 14.22 9.71
C GLY A 280 4.74 13.20 10.22
N THR A 281 3.53 13.19 9.69
CA THR A 281 2.48 12.22 10.08
C THR A 281 2.86 10.82 9.63
N VAL A 282 2.78 9.87 10.55
CA VAL A 282 3.01 8.43 10.27
C VAL A 282 1.78 7.85 9.60
N PHE A 283 1.96 7.04 8.55
CA PHE A 283 0.89 6.32 7.85
C PHE A 283 1.21 4.84 7.74
N CYS A 284 0.16 4.02 7.75
CA CYS A 284 0.21 2.60 7.47
C CYS A 284 -0.72 2.22 6.30
N ALA A 285 -0.21 1.43 5.37
CA ALA A 285 -1.01 0.58 4.50
C ALA A 285 -1.16 -0.77 5.19
N THR A 286 -2.39 -1.14 5.54
CA THR A 286 -2.68 -2.22 6.50
C THR A 286 -3.58 -3.29 5.90
N ASN A 287 -3.15 -4.54 6.06
CA ASN A 287 -3.96 -5.70 5.70
C ASN A 287 -4.80 -6.14 6.89
N GLU A 288 -6.10 -6.16 6.71
CA GLU A 288 -7.05 -6.63 7.70
C GLU A 288 -7.20 -8.17 7.70
N ARG A 289 -8.06 -8.67 8.58
CA ARG A 289 -8.22 -10.10 8.86
C ARG A 289 -8.99 -10.82 7.78
N ASP A 290 -8.72 -12.12 7.70
CA ASP A 290 -9.35 -13.03 6.76
C ASP A 290 -10.47 -13.85 7.41
N LEU A 291 -11.20 -14.61 6.59
CA LEU A 291 -12.22 -15.58 6.99
C LEU A 291 -13.48 -14.94 7.59
N PHE A 292 -13.87 -13.76 7.09
CA PHE A 292 -15.12 -13.10 7.37
C PHE A 292 -16.06 -12.94 6.17
N GLY A 293 -15.69 -13.51 5.03
CA GLY A 293 -16.39 -13.40 3.74
C GLY A 293 -15.70 -12.44 2.77
N ASP A 294 -16.18 -12.40 1.54
CA ASP A 294 -15.54 -11.65 0.46
C ASP A 294 -15.45 -10.14 0.71
N ASN A 295 -16.46 -9.58 1.39
CA ASN A 295 -16.63 -8.14 1.52
C ASN A 295 -16.37 -7.62 2.94
N THR A 296 -15.69 -8.39 3.80
CA THR A 296 -15.44 -8.00 5.21
C THR A 296 -14.13 -8.58 5.76
N PRO A 297 -13.35 -7.79 6.53
CA PRO A 297 -13.40 -6.33 6.63
C PRO A 297 -12.61 -5.66 5.50
N PRO A 298 -12.86 -4.37 5.21
CA PRO A 298 -12.01 -3.58 4.34
C PRO A 298 -10.56 -3.55 4.80
N ASP A 299 -9.62 -3.68 3.86
CA ASP A 299 -8.25 -3.23 4.06
C ASP A 299 -8.19 -1.70 4.10
N TYR A 300 -7.09 -1.10 4.54
CA TYR A 300 -7.08 0.35 4.68
C TYR A 300 -5.70 1.00 4.58
N VAL A 301 -5.73 2.31 4.32
CA VAL A 301 -4.63 3.24 4.59
C VAL A 301 -5.07 4.23 5.66
N SER A 302 -4.23 4.48 6.64
CA SER A 302 -4.55 5.42 7.72
C SER A 302 -3.34 6.16 8.25
N SER A 303 -3.56 7.41 8.65
CA SER A 303 -2.68 8.13 9.55
C SER A 303 -2.68 7.46 10.91
N ILE A 304 -1.49 7.26 11.48
CA ILE A 304 -1.31 6.57 12.75
C ILE A 304 -1.08 7.59 13.86
N LYS A 305 -1.99 7.63 14.82
CA LYS A 305 -1.95 8.57 15.96
C LYS A 305 -1.20 7.95 17.13
N LYS A 306 -0.34 8.73 17.78
CA LYS A 306 0.34 8.31 19.02
C LYS A 306 -0.70 7.97 20.10
N GLY A 307 -0.59 6.79 20.71
CA GLY A 307 -1.55 6.26 21.68
C GLY A 307 -2.88 5.79 21.06
N GLY A 308 -2.99 5.77 19.73
CA GLY A 308 -4.20 5.34 19.02
C GLY A 308 -4.39 3.83 19.05
N PHE A 309 -5.65 3.39 19.07
CA PHE A 309 -6.05 1.99 18.95
C PHE A 309 -6.89 1.79 17.67
N TYR A 310 -6.49 0.83 16.81
CA TYR A 310 -7.09 0.57 15.50
C TYR A 310 -7.95 -0.70 15.46
N GLY A 311 -8.15 -1.35 16.61
CA GLY A 311 -9.19 -2.35 16.84
C GLY A 311 -8.71 -3.79 16.95
N TRP A 312 -7.71 -4.23 16.17
CA TRP A 312 -7.28 -5.62 16.24
C TRP A 312 -6.74 -6.03 17.62
N PRO A 313 -7.09 -7.21 18.17
CA PRO A 313 -7.87 -8.27 17.54
C PRO A 313 -9.39 -8.17 17.75
N TRP A 314 -9.89 -7.37 18.68
CA TRP A 314 -11.27 -7.40 19.17
C TRP A 314 -12.28 -6.63 18.32
N TYR A 315 -11.83 -5.61 17.60
CA TYR A 315 -12.67 -4.76 16.77
C TYR A 315 -12.03 -4.52 15.40
N TYR A 316 -12.82 -4.01 14.46
CA TYR A 316 -12.36 -3.53 13.15
C TYR A 316 -13.26 -2.39 12.66
N ILE A 317 -12.69 -1.47 11.92
CA ILE A 317 -13.37 -0.31 11.30
C ILE A 317 -14.40 0.30 12.25
N GLY A 318 -13.91 0.88 13.36
CA GLY A 318 -14.77 1.42 14.42
C GLY A 318 -15.26 0.36 15.40
N SER A 319 -16.57 0.29 15.64
CA SER A 319 -17.17 -0.55 16.69
C SER A 319 -17.64 -1.94 16.20
N ASN A 320 -17.18 -2.41 15.02
CA ASN A 320 -17.49 -3.76 14.57
C ASN A 320 -16.69 -4.77 15.39
N GLU A 321 -17.37 -5.68 16.08
CA GLU A 321 -16.76 -6.62 17.02
C GLU A 321 -16.35 -7.92 16.30
N ASP A 322 -15.14 -8.40 16.60
CA ASP A 322 -14.70 -9.75 16.26
C ASP A 322 -14.80 -10.64 17.49
N THR A 323 -15.59 -11.68 17.45
CA THR A 323 -15.82 -12.60 18.57
C THR A 323 -14.87 -13.79 18.59
N ARG A 324 -13.96 -13.89 17.61
CA ARG A 324 -13.01 -15.01 17.46
C ARG A 324 -11.72 -14.93 18.27
N PRO A 325 -11.23 -13.76 18.71
CA PRO A 325 -10.02 -13.70 19.54
C PRO A 325 -10.16 -14.54 20.81
N GLY A 326 -9.10 -15.23 21.20
CA GLY A 326 -8.97 -15.80 22.53
C GLY A 326 -8.82 -14.72 23.61
N GLY A 327 -8.69 -15.13 24.85
CA GLY A 327 -8.49 -14.18 25.98
C GLY A 327 -9.73 -13.41 26.41
N GLY A 328 -10.89 -13.63 25.79
CA GLY A 328 -12.17 -12.99 26.11
C GLY A 328 -12.41 -11.68 25.35
N GLN A 329 -13.64 -11.20 25.47
CA GLN A 329 -14.08 -9.96 24.83
C GLN A 329 -13.63 -8.73 25.62
N ARG A 330 -13.50 -7.59 24.93
CA ARG A 330 -13.07 -6.31 25.48
C ARG A 330 -14.13 -5.22 25.22
N PRO A 331 -15.31 -5.31 25.87
CA PRO A 331 -16.39 -4.32 25.68
C PRO A 331 -15.97 -2.90 26.09
N ASP A 332 -14.97 -2.76 26.95
CA ASP A 332 -14.37 -1.50 27.34
C ASP A 332 -13.67 -0.74 26.21
N LEU A 333 -13.29 -1.44 25.12
CA LEU A 333 -12.68 -0.87 23.91
C LEU A 333 -13.71 -0.39 22.88
N LYS A 334 -14.99 -0.78 23.03
CA LYS A 334 -16.05 -0.36 22.11
C LYS A 334 -16.14 1.16 22.03
N GLY A 335 -16.20 1.71 20.83
CA GLY A 335 -16.25 3.18 20.59
C GLY A 335 -14.91 3.91 20.79
N LYS A 336 -13.82 3.21 21.12
CA LYS A 336 -12.48 3.78 21.24
C LYS A 336 -11.56 3.48 20.05
N VAL A 337 -12.07 2.71 19.11
CA VAL A 337 -11.35 2.33 17.88
C VAL A 337 -11.33 3.48 16.88
N ILE A 338 -10.15 3.82 16.39
CA ILE A 338 -9.99 4.83 15.34
C ILE A 338 -10.45 4.21 14.02
N VAL A 339 -11.37 4.90 13.33
CA VAL A 339 -11.75 4.55 11.96
C VAL A 339 -10.63 5.01 11.02
N PRO A 340 -10.12 4.14 10.14
CA PRO A 340 -9.08 4.50 9.19
C PRO A 340 -9.48 5.56 8.18
N ASP A 341 -8.48 6.28 7.62
CA ASP A 341 -8.73 7.41 6.71
C ASP A 341 -9.30 6.99 5.35
N VAL A 342 -8.82 5.87 4.79
CA VAL A 342 -9.27 5.34 3.48
C VAL A 342 -9.51 3.85 3.61
N LEU A 343 -10.75 3.43 3.43
CA LEU A 343 -11.13 2.02 3.37
C LEU A 343 -11.04 1.52 1.93
N MET A 344 -10.50 0.33 1.73
CA MET A 344 -10.29 -0.30 0.42
C MET A 344 -11.09 -1.58 0.30
N GLN A 345 -11.27 -2.06 -0.92
CA GLN A 345 -11.86 -3.39 -1.14
C GLN A 345 -11.18 -4.42 -0.23
N PRO A 346 -11.96 -5.23 0.53
CA PRO A 346 -11.43 -6.25 1.41
C PRO A 346 -10.47 -7.19 0.70
N HIS A 347 -9.45 -7.62 1.41
CA HIS A 347 -8.44 -8.59 0.94
C HIS A 347 -7.57 -8.12 -0.23
N SER A 348 -7.62 -6.82 -0.59
CA SER A 348 -6.77 -6.28 -1.68
C SER A 348 -5.30 -6.22 -1.34
N ALA A 349 -4.93 -6.38 -0.08
CA ALA A 349 -3.57 -6.43 0.44
C ALA A 349 -2.72 -5.18 0.08
N PRO A 350 -3.01 -4.00 0.63
CA PRO A 350 -2.17 -2.82 0.47
C PRO A 350 -0.82 -3.03 1.17
N LEU A 351 0.30 -2.94 0.42
CA LEU A 351 1.63 -3.27 0.94
C LEU A 351 2.58 -2.08 1.02
N SER A 352 2.32 -0.99 0.33
CA SER A 352 3.19 0.19 0.34
C SER A 352 2.40 1.45 0.00
N LEU A 353 2.83 2.59 0.55
CA LEU A 353 2.28 3.92 0.30
C LEU A 353 3.41 4.89 0.00
N ALA A 354 3.26 5.69 -1.06
CA ALA A 354 4.13 6.83 -1.38
C ALA A 354 3.30 8.09 -1.60
N PHE A 355 3.80 9.24 -1.16
CA PHE A 355 3.18 10.55 -1.41
C PHE A 355 3.79 11.20 -2.63
N ASN A 356 2.96 11.74 -3.53
CA ASN A 356 3.41 12.49 -4.69
C ASN A 356 4.08 13.80 -4.26
N PRO A 357 5.39 13.98 -4.50
CA PRO A 357 6.09 15.22 -4.13
C PRO A 357 5.73 16.40 -5.05
N GLY A 358 5.04 16.14 -6.17
CA GLY A 358 4.86 17.05 -7.29
C GLY A 358 5.98 16.88 -8.32
N GLY A 359 5.95 17.67 -9.36
CA GLY A 359 6.92 17.63 -10.47
C GLY A 359 6.34 17.06 -11.74
N MET A 360 6.54 15.78 -12.04
CA MET A 360 6.13 15.18 -13.30
C MET A 360 4.60 14.99 -13.44
N PHE A 361 3.93 14.57 -12.37
CA PHE A 361 2.48 14.30 -12.40
C PHE A 361 1.65 15.60 -12.39
N PRO A 362 0.34 15.56 -12.71
CA PRO A 362 -0.52 16.75 -12.66
C PRO A 362 -0.34 17.52 -11.36
N ALA A 363 -0.24 18.85 -11.45
CA ALA A 363 0.09 19.69 -10.29
C ALA A 363 -0.94 19.58 -9.16
N GLU A 364 -2.20 19.36 -9.50
CA GLU A 364 -3.32 19.13 -8.57
C GLU A 364 -3.23 17.81 -7.80
N TRP A 365 -2.37 16.89 -8.22
CA TRP A 365 -2.12 15.62 -7.54
C TRP A 365 -0.97 15.68 -6.52
N LYS A 366 -0.36 16.85 -6.34
CA LYS A 366 0.68 17.02 -5.34
C LYS A 366 0.14 16.74 -3.94
N GLY A 367 0.79 15.82 -3.22
CA GLY A 367 0.38 15.37 -1.89
C GLY A 367 -0.57 14.16 -1.90
N ASP A 368 -1.07 13.74 -3.06
CA ASP A 368 -1.84 12.50 -3.15
C ASP A 368 -1.00 11.28 -2.79
N GLY A 369 -1.66 10.25 -2.24
CA GLY A 369 -1.04 8.96 -1.97
C GLY A 369 -1.12 8.03 -3.18
N PHE A 370 -0.13 7.14 -3.30
CA PHE A 370 -0.16 6.03 -4.25
C PHE A 370 0.13 4.73 -3.51
N VAL A 371 -0.70 3.72 -3.74
CA VAL A 371 -0.67 2.46 -2.98
C VAL A 371 -0.58 1.28 -3.93
N ALA A 372 0.31 0.34 -3.62
CA ALA A 372 0.35 -0.95 -4.28
C ALA A 372 -0.59 -1.93 -3.58
N LEU A 373 -1.53 -2.48 -4.32
CA LEU A 373 -2.43 -3.55 -3.90
C LEU A 373 -1.92 -4.88 -4.46
N HIS A 374 -1.44 -5.75 -3.58
CA HIS A 374 -0.80 -7.03 -3.95
C HIS A 374 -1.81 -8.05 -4.49
N GLY A 375 -3.06 -7.93 -4.05
CA GLY A 375 -4.18 -8.73 -4.50
C GLY A 375 -4.64 -9.81 -3.54
N SER A 376 -5.89 -10.19 -3.71
CA SER A 376 -6.63 -11.06 -2.80
C SER A 376 -6.27 -12.55 -2.95
N TRP A 377 -6.32 -13.26 -1.82
CA TRP A 377 -6.33 -14.71 -1.77
C TRP A 377 -7.60 -15.27 -1.07
N ASN A 378 -8.23 -14.46 -0.21
CA ASN A 378 -9.41 -14.86 0.55
C ASN A 378 -10.66 -14.16 0.01
N ARG A 379 -10.93 -14.38 -1.28
CA ARG A 379 -12.08 -13.82 -1.97
C ARG A 379 -12.48 -14.70 -3.17
N SER A 380 -13.78 -14.84 -3.42
CA SER A 380 -14.31 -15.65 -4.54
C SER A 380 -13.84 -15.15 -5.88
N LEU A 381 -14.08 -13.86 -6.16
CA LEU A 381 -13.55 -13.14 -7.33
C LEU A 381 -12.43 -12.18 -6.88
N ARG A 382 -11.35 -12.14 -7.64
CA ARG A 382 -10.14 -11.40 -7.29
C ARG A 382 -10.37 -9.90 -7.22
N THR A 383 -9.65 -9.25 -6.30
CA THR A 383 -9.52 -7.81 -6.22
C THR A 383 -8.07 -7.43 -5.88
N GLY A 384 -7.75 -6.15 -5.98
CA GLY A 384 -6.36 -5.70 -5.88
C GLY A 384 -5.61 -5.97 -7.18
N TYR A 385 -4.33 -6.38 -7.12
CA TYR A 385 -3.45 -6.55 -8.29
C TYR A 385 -3.37 -5.27 -9.13
N LYS A 386 -3.19 -4.13 -8.48
CA LYS A 386 -3.21 -2.81 -9.11
C LYS A 386 -2.46 -1.76 -8.28
N ILE A 387 -2.17 -0.63 -8.88
CA ILE A 387 -1.78 0.58 -8.17
C ILE A 387 -3.00 1.49 -8.10
N VAL A 388 -3.26 2.07 -6.95
CA VAL A 388 -4.33 3.04 -6.75
C VAL A 388 -3.79 4.38 -6.30
N ARG A 389 -4.49 5.47 -6.65
CA ARG A 389 -4.26 6.83 -6.17
C ARG A 389 -5.25 7.16 -5.06
N LEU A 390 -4.78 7.80 -4.01
CA LEU A 390 -5.59 8.33 -2.91
C LEU A 390 -5.58 9.86 -3.01
N PRO A 391 -6.68 10.48 -3.43
CA PRO A 391 -6.77 11.94 -3.48
C PRO A 391 -6.61 12.57 -2.10
N ALA A 392 -5.85 13.67 -2.03
CA ALA A 392 -5.64 14.42 -0.81
C ALA A 392 -6.05 15.90 -0.96
N LYS A 393 -6.61 16.46 0.10
CA LYS A 393 -6.95 17.89 0.19
C LYS A 393 -6.50 18.43 1.54
N GLY A 394 -5.71 19.49 1.52
CA GLY A 394 -5.18 20.09 2.77
C GLY A 394 -4.31 19.13 3.59
N GLY A 395 -3.56 18.23 2.93
CA GLY A 395 -2.69 17.24 3.58
C GLY A 395 -3.41 16.03 4.17
N LYS A 396 -4.71 15.86 3.94
CA LYS A 396 -5.53 14.71 4.40
C LYS A 396 -6.15 14.00 3.21
N PHE A 397 -6.25 12.68 3.26
CA PHE A 397 -6.98 11.91 2.27
C PHE A 397 -8.48 12.18 2.33
N THR A 398 -9.16 12.13 1.17
CA THR A 398 -10.61 12.39 1.04
C THR A 398 -11.49 11.21 1.45
N GLY A 399 -10.88 10.06 1.75
CA GLY A 399 -11.55 8.77 1.98
C GLY A 399 -11.84 7.99 0.70
N GLU A 400 -11.46 8.55 -0.44
CA GLU A 400 -11.62 7.95 -1.76
C GLU A 400 -10.31 7.34 -2.26
N TYR A 401 -10.42 6.38 -3.19
CA TYR A 401 -9.27 5.89 -3.96
C TYR A 401 -9.65 5.63 -5.41
N GLN A 402 -8.67 5.73 -6.29
CA GLN A 402 -8.83 5.70 -7.74
C GLN A 402 -7.95 4.63 -8.36
N ASP A 403 -8.50 3.78 -9.25
CA ASP A 403 -7.70 2.84 -10.03
C ASP A 403 -6.73 3.62 -10.92
N PHE A 404 -5.43 3.34 -10.77
CA PHE A 404 -4.38 4.09 -11.46
C PHE A 404 -3.62 3.23 -12.48
N VAL A 405 -3.05 2.10 -12.07
CA VAL A 405 -2.44 1.11 -12.97
C VAL A 405 -3.10 -0.23 -12.70
N ILE A 406 -3.67 -0.83 -13.74
CA ILE A 406 -4.38 -2.11 -13.70
C ILE A 406 -3.86 -3.07 -14.76
N GLY A 407 -4.36 -4.33 -14.77
CA GLY A 407 -4.11 -5.30 -15.85
C GLY A 407 -3.14 -6.41 -15.50
N PHE A 408 -2.93 -6.71 -14.19
CA PHE A 408 -2.05 -7.80 -13.74
C PHE A 408 -2.73 -9.17 -13.68
N THR A 409 -4.05 -9.24 -13.89
CA THR A 409 -4.82 -10.49 -13.91
C THR A 409 -4.76 -11.17 -15.28
N ALA A 410 -4.78 -12.50 -15.28
CA ALA A 410 -4.78 -13.34 -16.47
C ALA A 410 -5.88 -14.40 -16.36
N GLY A 411 -7.14 -13.96 -16.22
CA GLY A 411 -8.31 -14.79 -15.99
C GLY A 411 -8.56 -15.07 -14.50
N GLU A 412 -9.50 -15.97 -14.21
CA GLU A 412 -10.03 -16.19 -12.86
C GLU A 412 -9.02 -16.77 -11.87
N GLU A 413 -8.10 -17.61 -12.33
CA GLU A 413 -7.14 -18.31 -11.46
C GLU A 413 -5.75 -17.70 -11.47
N ASN A 414 -5.41 -16.97 -12.53
CA ASN A 414 -4.04 -16.58 -12.80
C ASN A 414 -3.83 -15.08 -12.65
N VAL A 415 -2.62 -14.72 -12.24
CA VAL A 415 -2.08 -13.37 -12.31
C VAL A 415 -0.68 -13.44 -12.88
N TRP A 416 -0.26 -12.44 -13.63
CA TRP A 416 1.11 -12.39 -14.13
C TRP A 416 1.99 -11.39 -13.39
N GLY A 417 1.38 -10.60 -12.47
CA GLY A 417 2.10 -9.66 -11.63
C GLY A 417 1.36 -9.38 -10.32
N ARG A 418 2.14 -8.95 -9.30
CA ARG A 418 1.66 -8.61 -7.96
C ARG A 418 2.42 -7.39 -7.45
N PRO A 419 1.84 -6.19 -7.53
CA PRO A 419 2.46 -4.96 -7.06
C PRO A 419 2.78 -4.99 -5.55
N VAL A 420 3.94 -4.46 -5.15
CA VAL A 420 4.36 -4.44 -3.75
C VAL A 420 4.83 -3.07 -3.28
N GLY A 421 5.99 -2.62 -3.71
CA GLY A 421 6.59 -1.35 -3.31
C GLY A 421 6.21 -0.23 -4.25
N VAL A 422 6.00 0.97 -3.73
CA VAL A 422 5.84 2.19 -4.53
C VAL A 422 6.76 3.28 -3.99
N ALA A 423 7.36 4.06 -4.86
CA ALA A 423 8.12 5.26 -4.50
C ALA A 423 8.19 6.25 -5.67
N PHE A 424 8.28 7.54 -5.38
CA PHE A 424 8.56 8.56 -6.38
C PHE A 424 10.06 8.73 -6.57
N ALA A 425 10.49 8.72 -7.82
CA ALA A 425 11.86 9.02 -8.21
C ALA A 425 12.12 10.54 -8.11
N PRO A 426 13.40 10.97 -8.03
CA PRO A 426 13.74 12.40 -7.98
C PRO A 426 13.23 13.22 -9.16
N ASP A 427 13.02 12.61 -10.32
CA ASP A 427 12.44 13.25 -11.51
C ASP A 427 10.91 13.39 -11.48
N GLY A 428 10.26 12.90 -10.40
CA GLY A 428 8.81 12.92 -10.21
C GLY A 428 8.06 11.77 -10.88
N SER A 429 8.73 10.80 -11.51
CA SER A 429 8.11 9.57 -11.97
C SER A 429 7.77 8.65 -10.79
N LEU A 430 6.70 7.85 -10.90
CA LEU A 430 6.39 6.80 -9.91
C LEU A 430 7.07 5.52 -10.35
N MET A 431 7.74 4.85 -9.41
CA MET A 431 8.20 3.48 -9.62
C MET A 431 7.47 2.52 -8.68
N PHE A 432 7.20 1.32 -9.17
CA PHE A 432 6.65 0.26 -8.35
C PHE A 432 7.28 -1.10 -8.66
N THR A 433 7.36 -1.94 -7.64
CA THR A 433 7.86 -3.31 -7.77
C THR A 433 6.74 -4.29 -7.97
N ASP A 434 7.05 -5.40 -8.62
CA ASP A 434 6.20 -6.55 -8.84
C ASP A 434 6.97 -7.81 -8.44
N ASP A 435 6.53 -8.52 -7.39
CA ASP A 435 7.20 -9.74 -6.93
C ASP A 435 6.77 -11.00 -7.71
N GLY A 436 5.67 -10.90 -8.47
CA GLY A 436 5.18 -11.99 -9.32
C GLY A 436 6.10 -12.25 -10.51
N ASN A 437 6.56 -11.22 -11.19
CA ASN A 437 7.44 -11.35 -12.35
C ASN A 437 8.85 -10.74 -12.16
N GLY A 438 9.15 -10.22 -10.96
CA GLY A 438 10.48 -9.70 -10.63
C GLY A 438 10.85 -8.43 -11.41
N THR A 439 9.92 -7.50 -11.55
CA THR A 439 10.08 -6.29 -12.35
C THR A 439 9.90 -5.03 -11.50
N ILE A 440 10.70 -4.01 -11.76
CA ILE A 440 10.40 -2.62 -11.40
C ILE A 440 9.81 -1.96 -12.63
N TYR A 441 8.63 -1.35 -12.47
CA TYR A 441 7.98 -0.52 -13.48
C TYR A 441 8.17 0.95 -13.17
N ARG A 442 8.25 1.77 -14.21
CA ARG A 442 8.27 3.22 -14.16
C ARG A 442 7.02 3.81 -14.79
N VAL A 443 6.37 4.73 -14.10
CA VAL A 443 5.20 5.47 -14.59
C VAL A 443 5.60 6.91 -14.81
N THR A 444 5.42 7.38 -16.04
CA THR A 444 5.67 8.77 -16.44
C THR A 444 4.39 9.45 -16.89
N TYR A 445 4.39 10.78 -16.86
CA TYR A 445 3.28 11.58 -17.34
C TYR A 445 3.76 12.62 -18.35
N ALA A 446 3.05 12.69 -19.47
CA ALA A 446 3.19 13.78 -20.43
C ALA A 446 1.80 14.39 -20.67
N LYS A 447 1.66 15.68 -20.39
CA LYS A 447 0.38 16.37 -20.59
C LYS A 447 -0.11 16.11 -22.02
N PRO A 448 -1.34 15.59 -22.20
CA PRO A 448 -1.91 15.38 -23.54
C PRO A 448 -1.88 16.69 -24.33
N LYS A 449 -1.36 16.65 -25.55
CA LYS A 449 -1.46 17.79 -26.46
C LYS A 449 -2.96 18.00 -26.73
N MET A 450 -3.49 19.16 -26.38
CA MET A 450 -4.82 19.55 -26.83
C MET A 450 -4.80 19.48 -28.37
N ALA A 451 -5.72 18.73 -28.97
CA ALA A 451 -5.93 18.76 -30.41
C ALA A 451 -6.16 20.26 -30.78
N ALA A 452 -5.28 20.79 -31.62
CA ALA A 452 -5.47 22.15 -32.14
C ALA A 452 -6.86 22.18 -32.78
N GLY A 453 -7.75 22.98 -32.19
CA GLY A 453 -9.10 23.14 -32.71
C GLY A 453 -9.01 23.48 -34.19
N GLY A 454 -9.54 22.60 -35.04
CA GLY A 454 -9.61 22.85 -36.48
C GLY A 454 -10.32 24.18 -36.68
N LYS A 455 -9.58 25.15 -37.23
CA LYS A 455 -10.23 26.32 -37.81
C LYS A 455 -11.09 25.80 -38.95
N THR A 456 -12.40 25.76 -38.75
CA THR A 456 -13.34 25.67 -39.86
C THR A 456 -13.25 26.99 -40.59
N ASN A 457 -12.74 26.97 -41.79
CA ASN A 457 -12.90 28.04 -42.75
C ASN A 457 -14.36 28.14 -43.23
#